data_777aa896d6ecd430fc86d43a84ef0ba0
#
_entry.id   777aa896d6ecd430fc86d43a84ef0ba0
#
_cell.length_a   1.000
_cell.length_b   1.000
_cell.length_c   1.000
_cell.angle_alpha   90.00
_cell.angle_beta   90.00
_cell.angle_gamma   90.00
#
_symmetry.space_group_name_H-M   'P 1'
#
loop_
_entity.id
_entity.type
_entity.pdbx_description
1 polymer ?
#
loop_
_entity_poly.entity_id
_entity_poly.type
_entity_poly.pdbx_seq_one_letter_code
_entity_poly.pdbx_strand_id
1 'polypeptide(L)'
;KNTRELLDKYFVIKTIALTHIQKSNDGTTKLGFTLDDGQLIESVLIPSRDKATACVSSQAGCKLKCSFCATGGLGFTRDLQPEEIFDQVVAVKKMAEERGLIFSNIVFMGMGEPLLNYDNVMEAIQKITSEEGLAMSPYRITLSTSGIPEGIKRLADDQVRFNLAISLHSAINSTRN
;
A
#
# COMPACT_ATOMS: atom_id res chain seq x y z
N LYS A 1 -24.55 19.17 -17.65
CA LYS A 1 -24.63 19.48 -16.19
C LYS A 1 -25.34 18.36 -15.43
N ASN A 2 -26.50 17.92 -15.91
CA ASN A 2 -27.35 16.95 -15.20
C ASN A 2 -26.72 15.54 -15.04
N THR A 3 -25.97 15.06 -16.07
CA THR A 3 -25.35 13.71 -16.04
C THR A 3 -24.23 13.61 -15.05
N ARG A 4 -23.38 14.65 -14.91
CA ARG A 4 -22.28 14.67 -13.95
C ARG A 4 -22.78 14.71 -12.50
N GLU A 5 -23.76 15.55 -12.23
CA GLU A 5 -24.42 15.64 -10.92
C GLU A 5 -25.13 14.34 -10.54
N LEU A 6 -25.69 13.62 -11.54
CA LEU A 6 -26.30 12.32 -11.34
C LEU A 6 -25.24 11.24 -11.04
N LEU A 7 -24.10 11.26 -11.76
CA LEU A 7 -22.99 10.32 -11.51
C LEU A 7 -22.36 10.56 -10.14
N ASP A 8 -22.11 11.81 -9.75
CA ASP A 8 -21.52 12.17 -8.45
C ASP A 8 -22.42 11.72 -7.27
N LYS A 9 -23.70 11.46 -7.50
CA LYS A 9 -24.63 10.94 -6.48
C LYS A 9 -24.49 9.43 -6.26
N TYR A 10 -24.05 8.68 -7.27
CA TYR A 10 -24.03 7.21 -7.25
C TYR A 10 -22.63 6.61 -7.38
N PHE A 11 -21.64 7.43 -7.74
CA PHE A 11 -20.27 6.96 -7.97
C PHE A 11 -19.28 7.86 -7.22
N VAL A 12 -18.32 7.21 -6.56
CA VAL A 12 -17.18 7.88 -5.92
C VAL A 12 -15.95 7.65 -6.80
N ILE A 13 -15.30 8.73 -7.23
CA ILE A 13 -14.09 8.65 -8.07
C ILE A 13 -12.85 8.32 -7.24
N LYS A 14 -12.86 8.66 -5.95
CA LYS A 14 -11.78 8.40 -5.00
C LYS A 14 -12.35 7.80 -3.74
N THR A 15 -11.74 6.72 -3.29
CA THR A 15 -12.14 6.01 -2.08
C THR A 15 -11.43 6.50 -0.82
N ILE A 16 -10.40 7.35 -0.99
CA ILE A 16 -9.59 7.90 0.11
C ILE A 16 -9.45 9.42 -0.02
N ALA A 17 -9.46 10.12 1.09
CA ALA A 17 -9.23 11.57 1.16
C ALA A 17 -7.86 11.88 1.76
N LEU A 18 -6.99 12.60 1.03
CA LEU A 18 -5.72 13.08 1.56
C LEU A 18 -5.98 14.19 2.58
N THR A 19 -5.68 13.93 3.85
CA THR A 19 -5.98 14.83 4.96
C THR A 19 -4.73 15.37 5.67
N HIS A 20 -3.60 14.71 5.50
CA HIS A 20 -2.34 15.11 6.13
C HIS A 20 -1.13 14.87 5.24
N ILE A 21 -0.18 15.82 5.24
CA ILE A 21 1.11 15.70 4.55
C ILE A 21 2.21 16.09 5.52
N GLN A 22 3.20 15.21 5.70
CA GLN A 22 4.40 15.47 6.48
C GLN A 22 5.64 15.21 5.63
N LYS A 23 6.49 16.23 5.47
CA LYS A 23 7.72 16.14 4.69
C LYS A 23 8.94 16.13 5.59
N SER A 24 9.86 15.22 5.34
CA SER A 24 11.17 15.12 6.00
C SER A 24 12.25 15.89 5.21
N ASN A 25 13.39 16.15 5.84
CA ASN A 25 14.50 16.90 5.23
C ASN A 25 15.12 16.21 4.01
N ASP A 26 15.06 14.88 3.94
CA ASP A 26 15.54 14.07 2.82
C ASP A 26 14.56 14.03 1.63
N GLY A 27 13.43 14.74 1.74
CA GLY A 27 12.37 14.78 0.73
C GLY A 27 11.33 13.66 0.86
N THR A 28 11.55 12.65 1.72
CA THR A 28 10.55 11.63 2.05
C THR A 28 9.28 12.31 2.56
N THR A 29 8.14 11.86 2.08
CA THR A 29 6.87 12.50 2.41
C THR A 29 5.83 11.47 2.78
N LYS A 30 5.32 11.58 4.00
CA LYS A 30 4.20 10.81 4.51
C LYS A 30 2.89 11.49 4.14
N LEU A 31 1.97 10.71 3.58
CA LEU A 31 0.62 11.09 3.23
C LEU A 31 -0.34 10.36 4.17
N GLY A 32 -1.13 11.09 4.92
CA GLY A 32 -2.22 10.55 5.74
C GLY A 32 -3.53 10.66 4.99
N PHE A 33 -4.25 9.55 4.90
CA PHE A 33 -5.56 9.48 4.24
C PHE A 33 -6.64 9.11 5.24
N THR A 34 -7.80 9.73 5.08
CA THR A 34 -9.04 9.33 5.76
C THR A 34 -9.87 8.50 4.80
N LEU A 35 -10.32 7.34 5.26
CA LEU A 35 -11.24 6.44 4.56
C LEU A 35 -12.69 6.87 4.80
N ASP A 36 -13.64 6.35 4.02
CA ASP A 36 -15.06 6.69 4.13
C ASP A 36 -15.67 6.38 5.50
N ASP A 37 -15.12 5.37 6.20
CA ASP A 37 -15.51 5.00 7.57
C ASP A 37 -14.79 5.79 8.66
N GLY A 38 -13.99 6.81 8.28
CA GLY A 38 -13.22 7.64 9.19
C GLY A 38 -11.90 7.05 9.68
N GLN A 39 -11.53 5.85 9.23
CA GLN A 39 -10.24 5.27 9.57
C GLN A 39 -9.10 6.02 8.89
N LEU A 40 -7.94 6.03 9.54
CA LEU A 40 -6.74 6.69 9.04
C LEU A 40 -5.72 5.66 8.56
N ILE A 41 -5.19 5.89 7.38
CA ILE A 41 -4.08 5.11 6.84
C ILE A 41 -2.96 6.02 6.35
N GLU A 42 -1.77 5.47 6.19
CA GLU A 42 -0.61 6.21 5.75
C GLU A 42 0.02 5.59 4.50
N SER A 43 0.51 6.45 3.61
CA SER A 43 1.43 6.07 2.54
C SER A 43 2.65 6.97 2.56
N VAL A 44 3.75 6.51 1.96
CA VAL A 44 4.99 7.29 1.93
C VAL A 44 5.51 7.38 0.50
N LEU A 45 5.81 8.61 0.07
CA LEU A 45 6.64 8.87 -1.09
C LEU A 45 8.10 8.87 -0.64
N ILE A 46 8.88 7.95 -1.19
CA ILE A 46 10.31 7.80 -0.91
C ILE A 46 11.10 8.22 -2.15
N PRO A 47 11.74 9.40 -2.17
CA PRO A 47 12.55 9.83 -3.30
C PRO A 47 13.92 9.14 -3.28
N SER A 48 14.44 8.84 -4.46
CA SER A 48 15.81 8.34 -4.65
C SER A 48 16.37 8.87 -5.96
N ARG A 49 17.26 9.86 -5.89
CA ARG A 49 17.77 10.60 -7.04
C ARG A 49 16.62 11.22 -7.85
N ASP A 50 16.45 10.80 -9.11
CA ASP A 50 15.38 11.21 -10.04
C ASP A 50 14.11 10.36 -9.96
N LYS A 51 14.06 9.35 -9.05
CA LYS A 51 12.98 8.37 -8.95
C LYS A 51 12.21 8.49 -7.64
N ALA A 52 11.01 7.94 -7.64
CA ALA A 52 10.19 7.80 -6.45
C ALA A 52 9.61 6.39 -6.31
N THR A 53 9.55 5.92 -5.06
CA THR A 53 8.88 4.69 -4.65
C THR A 53 7.66 5.03 -3.80
N ALA A 54 6.52 4.40 -4.07
CA ALA A 54 5.37 4.44 -3.17
C ALA A 54 5.48 3.31 -2.14
N CYS A 55 5.41 3.66 -0.85
CA CYS A 55 5.16 2.72 0.22
C CYS A 55 3.68 2.81 0.59
N VAL A 56 2.93 1.70 0.47
CA VAL A 56 1.48 1.67 0.63
C VAL A 56 1.04 0.73 1.73
N SER A 57 -0.10 1.04 2.32
CA SER A 57 -0.76 0.26 3.36
C SER A 57 -1.72 -0.77 2.77
N SER A 58 -1.89 -1.90 3.46
CA SER A 58 -2.82 -2.97 3.11
C SER A 58 -3.96 -3.15 4.12
N GLN A 59 -3.85 -2.55 5.31
CA GLN A 59 -4.87 -2.63 6.37
C GLN A 59 -4.96 -1.29 7.09
N ALA A 60 -6.13 -1.00 7.66
CA ALA A 60 -6.30 0.03 8.69
C ALA A 60 -5.89 -0.58 10.04
N GLY A 61 -4.70 -0.20 10.51
CA GLY A 61 -4.01 -0.91 11.60
C GLY A 61 -3.31 -2.19 11.12
N CYS A 62 -3.10 -3.16 12.03
CA CYS A 62 -2.47 -4.45 11.69
C CYS A 62 -2.95 -5.57 12.61
N LYS A 63 -3.28 -6.73 12.04
CA LYS A 63 -3.66 -7.95 12.80
C LYS A 63 -2.48 -8.50 13.63
N LEU A 64 -1.24 -8.25 13.17
CA LEU A 64 -0.03 -8.68 13.85
C LEU A 64 0.40 -7.59 14.85
N LYS A 65 0.38 -7.90 16.11
CA LYS A 65 0.74 -6.97 17.20
C LYS A 65 2.26 -7.01 17.48
N CYS A 66 3.09 -6.79 16.45
CA CYS A 66 4.55 -6.76 16.61
C CYS A 66 4.97 -5.66 17.59
N SER A 67 5.69 -6.01 18.65
CA SER A 67 6.04 -5.09 19.73
C SER A 67 6.93 -3.90 19.32
N PHE A 68 7.68 -4.05 18.23
CA PHE A 68 8.55 -3.00 17.66
C PHE A 68 7.86 -2.13 16.61
N CYS A 69 6.62 -2.44 16.21
CA CYS A 69 5.92 -1.78 15.11
C CYS A 69 4.89 -0.77 15.63
N ALA A 70 5.00 0.49 15.23
CA ALA A 70 4.05 1.54 15.61
C ALA A 70 2.61 1.16 15.21
N THR A 71 2.42 0.62 14.00
CA THR A 71 1.10 0.15 13.52
C THR A 71 0.55 -0.99 14.37
N GLY A 72 1.42 -1.89 14.86
CA GLY A 72 1.00 -2.97 15.77
C GLY A 72 0.39 -2.46 17.08
N GLY A 73 0.86 -1.31 17.57
CA GLY A 73 0.33 -0.62 18.74
C GLY A 73 -1.03 0.04 18.53
N LEU A 74 -1.40 0.35 17.28
CA LEU A 74 -2.70 0.97 16.94
C LEU A 74 -3.86 -0.04 16.94
N GLY A 75 -3.56 -1.34 16.92
CA GLY A 75 -4.57 -2.39 16.75
C GLY A 75 -4.94 -2.61 15.29
N PHE A 76 -6.00 -3.36 15.08
CA PHE A 76 -6.53 -3.72 13.75
C PHE A 76 -8.00 -3.30 13.67
N THR A 77 -8.37 -2.61 12.62
CA THR A 77 -9.76 -2.26 12.34
C THR A 77 -10.33 -3.12 11.22
N ARG A 78 -9.75 -3.02 10.02
CA ARG A 78 -10.18 -3.79 8.84
C ARG A 78 -9.11 -3.90 7.76
N ASP A 79 -9.34 -4.82 6.86
CA ASP A 79 -8.60 -4.92 5.61
C ASP A 79 -8.99 -3.77 4.68
N LEU A 80 -8.04 -3.26 3.89
CA LEU A 80 -8.31 -2.26 2.85
C LEU A 80 -8.90 -2.93 1.62
N GLN A 81 -9.80 -2.22 0.95
CA GLN A 81 -10.35 -2.63 -0.33
C GLN A 81 -9.34 -2.40 -1.46
N PRO A 82 -9.44 -3.10 -2.59
CA PRO A 82 -8.52 -2.95 -3.72
C PRO A 82 -8.41 -1.51 -4.22
N GLU A 83 -9.53 -0.79 -4.24
CA GLU A 83 -9.60 0.61 -4.66
C GLU A 83 -8.85 1.53 -3.71
N GLU A 84 -8.96 1.31 -2.41
CA GLU A 84 -8.26 2.08 -1.38
C GLU A 84 -6.74 1.90 -1.48
N ILE A 85 -6.29 0.68 -1.81
CA ILE A 85 -4.88 0.39 -2.07
C ILE A 85 -4.41 1.07 -3.36
N PHE A 86 -5.19 0.96 -4.44
CA PHE A 86 -4.89 1.57 -5.73
C PHE A 86 -4.83 3.10 -5.64
N ASP A 87 -5.78 3.73 -4.97
CA ASP A 87 -5.84 5.19 -4.81
C ASP A 87 -4.64 5.75 -4.03
N GLN A 88 -4.07 5.00 -3.07
CA GLN A 88 -2.81 5.37 -2.43
C GLN A 88 -1.67 5.49 -3.44
N VAL A 89 -1.56 4.49 -4.35
CA VAL A 89 -0.53 4.48 -5.40
C VAL A 89 -0.70 5.67 -6.33
N VAL A 90 -1.94 5.94 -6.76
CA VAL A 90 -2.26 7.08 -7.65
C VAL A 90 -1.91 8.41 -6.98
N ALA A 91 -2.22 8.58 -5.69
CA ALA A 91 -1.92 9.80 -4.96
C ALA A 91 -0.39 10.03 -4.82
N VAL A 92 0.36 8.97 -4.49
CA VAL A 92 1.83 9.06 -4.40
C VAL A 92 2.46 9.29 -5.77
N LYS A 93 1.98 8.61 -6.82
CA LYS A 93 2.42 8.81 -8.21
C LYS A 93 2.24 10.26 -8.64
N LYS A 94 1.04 10.81 -8.44
CA LYS A 94 0.76 12.22 -8.76
C LYS A 94 1.70 13.17 -8.05
N MET A 95 1.93 12.98 -6.75
CA MET A 95 2.86 13.81 -5.98
C MET A 95 4.30 13.67 -6.46
N ALA A 96 4.74 12.50 -6.90
CA ALA A 96 6.06 12.29 -7.49
C ALA A 96 6.21 13.08 -8.79
N GLU A 97 5.23 12.99 -9.69
CA GLU A 97 5.21 13.70 -10.97
C GLU A 97 5.20 15.22 -10.79
N GLU A 98 4.42 15.76 -9.84
CA GLU A 98 4.41 17.19 -9.48
C GLU A 98 5.77 17.70 -8.99
N ARG A 99 6.64 16.79 -8.50
CA ARG A 99 8.01 17.09 -8.08
C ARG A 99 9.07 16.81 -9.16
N GLY A 100 8.66 16.42 -10.36
CA GLY A 100 9.54 16.05 -11.46
C GLY A 100 10.28 14.73 -11.25
N LEU A 101 9.77 13.85 -10.35
CA LEU A 101 10.34 12.53 -10.09
C LEU A 101 9.68 11.47 -10.97
N ILE A 102 10.48 10.51 -11.44
CA ILE A 102 9.99 9.34 -12.17
C ILE A 102 9.39 8.35 -11.16
N PHE A 103 8.09 8.13 -11.21
CA PHE A 103 7.45 7.08 -10.41
C PHE A 103 7.89 5.70 -10.89
N SER A 104 8.59 4.95 -10.04
CA SER A 104 9.33 3.76 -10.48
C SER A 104 8.98 2.47 -9.76
N ASN A 105 8.66 2.50 -8.49
CA ASN A 105 8.47 1.30 -7.68
C ASN A 105 7.32 1.46 -6.68
N ILE A 106 6.77 0.31 -6.27
CA ILE A 106 5.78 0.21 -5.20
C ILE A 106 6.27 -0.82 -4.19
N VAL A 107 6.15 -0.51 -2.90
CA VAL A 107 6.42 -1.46 -1.82
C VAL A 107 5.22 -1.54 -0.89
N PHE A 108 4.74 -2.74 -0.59
CA PHE A 108 3.73 -3.01 0.41
C PHE A 108 4.43 -3.15 1.78
N MET A 109 4.85 -2.00 2.34
CA MET A 109 5.60 -1.90 3.60
C MET A 109 5.02 -0.81 4.52
N GLY A 110 3.79 -0.39 4.27
CA GLY A 110 3.02 0.53 5.11
C GLY A 110 2.31 -0.20 6.25
N MET A 111 1.10 0.23 6.56
CA MET A 111 0.29 -0.37 7.63
C MET A 111 -0.32 -1.69 7.16
N GLY A 112 -0.28 -2.71 8.06
CA GLY A 112 -0.89 -4.01 7.83
C GLY A 112 0.07 -5.10 7.38
N GLU A 113 -0.43 -6.34 7.41
CA GLU A 113 0.21 -7.53 6.85
C GLU A 113 -0.48 -7.88 5.52
N PRO A 114 0.19 -7.69 4.37
CA PRO A 114 -0.46 -7.87 3.06
C PRO A 114 -1.03 -9.28 2.85
N LEU A 115 -0.35 -10.32 3.36
CA LEU A 115 -0.81 -11.70 3.19
C LEU A 115 -2.02 -12.06 4.06
N LEU A 116 -2.40 -11.22 5.03
CA LEU A 116 -3.66 -11.34 5.76
C LEU A 116 -4.83 -10.60 5.07
N ASN A 117 -4.54 -9.81 4.05
CA ASN A 117 -5.50 -9.17 3.14
C ASN A 117 -5.25 -9.62 1.68
N TYR A 118 -5.00 -10.90 1.49
CA TYR A 118 -4.45 -11.46 0.26
C TYR A 118 -5.25 -11.09 -0.98
N ASP A 119 -6.55 -11.37 -1.00
CA ASP A 119 -7.40 -11.22 -2.19
C ASP A 119 -7.45 -9.77 -2.66
N ASN A 120 -7.68 -8.82 -1.75
CA ASN A 120 -7.74 -7.39 -2.08
C ASN A 120 -6.37 -6.85 -2.55
N VAL A 121 -5.28 -7.33 -1.94
CA VAL A 121 -3.92 -6.95 -2.35
C VAL A 121 -3.61 -7.47 -3.76
N MET A 122 -3.98 -8.72 -4.07
CA MET A 122 -3.78 -9.28 -5.40
C MET A 122 -4.61 -8.54 -6.45
N GLU A 123 -5.87 -8.21 -6.17
CA GLU A 123 -6.71 -7.44 -7.06
C GLU A 123 -6.15 -6.02 -7.30
N ALA A 124 -5.67 -5.36 -6.25
CA ALA A 124 -4.99 -4.07 -6.38
C ALA A 124 -3.73 -4.17 -7.26
N ILE A 125 -2.90 -5.20 -7.06
CA ILE A 125 -1.71 -5.43 -7.89
C ILE A 125 -2.10 -5.69 -9.34
N GLN A 126 -3.15 -6.47 -9.59
CA GLN A 126 -3.66 -6.70 -10.94
C GLN A 126 -4.10 -5.39 -11.60
N LYS A 127 -4.84 -4.52 -10.90
CA LYS A 127 -5.19 -3.16 -11.38
C LYS A 127 -3.96 -2.32 -11.70
N ILE A 128 -2.97 -2.31 -10.80
CA ILE A 128 -1.72 -1.54 -10.96
C ILE A 128 -0.94 -1.99 -12.20
N THR A 129 -0.93 -3.30 -12.48
CA THR A 129 -0.13 -3.88 -13.58
C THR A 129 -0.87 -3.96 -14.91
N SER A 130 -2.21 -3.87 -14.91
CA SER A 130 -3.02 -3.92 -16.13
C SER A 130 -2.78 -2.70 -17.04
N GLU A 131 -3.00 -2.87 -18.34
CA GLU A 131 -2.95 -1.78 -19.33
C GLU A 131 -4.01 -0.72 -19.08
N GLU A 132 -5.16 -1.10 -18.56
CA GLU A 132 -6.26 -0.21 -18.18
C GLU A 132 -5.98 0.55 -16.86
N GLY A 133 -4.99 0.11 -16.09
CA GLY A 133 -4.56 0.74 -14.84
C GLY A 133 -3.33 1.62 -15.01
N LEU A 134 -2.22 1.25 -14.36
CA LEU A 134 -0.98 2.02 -14.43
C LEU A 134 0.07 1.41 -15.39
N ALA A 135 -0.21 0.27 -15.99
CA ALA A 135 0.68 -0.50 -16.86
C ALA A 135 2.08 -0.72 -16.24
N MET A 136 2.14 -0.81 -14.91
CA MET A 136 3.41 -0.98 -14.21
C MET A 136 3.90 -2.43 -14.31
N SER A 137 5.19 -2.60 -14.58
CA SER A 137 5.80 -3.93 -14.56
C SER A 137 5.69 -4.55 -13.16
N PRO A 138 5.22 -5.81 -13.03
CA PRO A 138 5.15 -6.49 -11.73
C PRO A 138 6.51 -6.57 -11.02
N TYR A 139 7.63 -6.61 -11.73
CA TYR A 139 8.98 -6.59 -11.16
C TYR A 139 9.35 -5.27 -10.44
N ARG A 140 8.52 -4.24 -10.58
CA ARG A 140 8.64 -2.96 -9.86
C ARG A 140 7.86 -2.94 -8.55
N ILE A 141 7.16 -4.04 -8.23
CA ILE A 141 6.37 -4.18 -7.02
C ILE A 141 7.10 -5.12 -6.06
N THR A 142 7.16 -4.77 -4.79
CA THR A 142 7.68 -5.63 -3.72
C THR A 142 6.62 -5.74 -2.63
N LEU A 143 6.18 -6.96 -2.36
CA LEU A 143 5.33 -7.28 -1.22
C LEU A 143 6.20 -7.75 -0.06
N SER A 144 6.07 -7.10 1.10
CA SER A 144 6.75 -7.51 2.32
C SER A 144 5.78 -8.23 3.26
N THR A 145 6.25 -9.28 3.88
CA THR A 145 5.47 -10.05 4.87
C THR A 145 6.32 -10.39 6.08
N SER A 146 5.68 -10.52 7.23
CA SER A 146 6.29 -11.09 8.43
C SER A 146 6.50 -12.62 8.33
N GLY A 147 5.98 -13.25 7.27
CA GLY A 147 6.15 -14.68 7.01
C GLY A 147 4.90 -15.52 7.32
N ILE A 148 3.75 -15.19 6.74
CA ILE A 148 2.52 -15.97 6.83
C ILE A 148 2.61 -17.19 5.89
N PRO A 149 2.80 -18.43 6.42
CA PRO A 149 3.13 -19.59 5.57
C PRO A 149 2.08 -19.91 4.52
N GLU A 150 0.80 -19.83 4.90
CA GLU A 150 -0.33 -20.11 4.00
C GLU A 150 -0.38 -19.09 2.85
N GLY A 151 -0.15 -17.81 3.15
CA GLY A 151 -0.10 -16.75 2.16
C GLY A 151 1.09 -16.92 1.21
N ILE A 152 2.27 -17.31 1.72
CA ILE A 152 3.47 -17.56 0.89
C ILE A 152 3.25 -18.74 -0.04
N LYS A 153 2.63 -19.83 0.43
CA LYS A 153 2.28 -20.98 -0.42
C LYS A 153 1.32 -20.56 -1.54
N ARG A 154 0.30 -19.77 -1.19
CA ARG A 154 -0.67 -19.25 -2.16
C ARG A 154 -0.01 -18.37 -3.22
N LEU A 155 0.96 -17.53 -2.86
CA LEU A 155 1.75 -16.76 -3.85
C LEU A 155 2.50 -17.67 -4.85
N ALA A 156 3.01 -18.81 -4.38
CA ALA A 156 3.69 -19.77 -5.25
C ALA A 156 2.70 -20.49 -6.18
N ASP A 157 1.53 -20.88 -5.67
CA ASP A 157 0.47 -21.53 -6.45
C ASP A 157 -0.08 -20.57 -7.52
N ASP A 158 -0.26 -19.30 -7.19
CA ASP A 158 -0.71 -18.22 -8.09
C ASP A 158 0.38 -17.74 -9.07
N GLN A 159 1.61 -18.27 -8.97
CA GLN A 159 2.75 -17.95 -9.84
C GLN A 159 2.99 -16.45 -10.01
N VAL A 160 2.94 -15.70 -8.92
CA VAL A 160 3.11 -14.25 -8.92
C VAL A 160 4.47 -13.82 -9.48
N ARG A 161 4.52 -12.64 -10.15
CA ARG A 161 5.72 -12.13 -10.81
C ARG A 161 6.37 -10.94 -10.10
N PHE A 162 5.79 -10.47 -9.00
CA PHE A 162 6.37 -9.40 -8.19
C PHE A 162 7.41 -9.94 -7.20
N ASN A 163 8.17 -9.05 -6.57
CA ASN A 163 9.19 -9.43 -5.60
C ASN A 163 8.55 -9.69 -4.23
N LEU A 164 9.03 -10.73 -3.54
CA LEU A 164 8.67 -11.02 -2.15
C LEU A 164 9.84 -10.67 -1.23
N ALA A 165 9.56 -9.88 -0.18
CA ALA A 165 10.47 -9.60 0.92
C ALA A 165 9.93 -10.22 2.21
N ILE A 166 10.79 -10.87 2.99
CA ILE A 166 10.41 -11.47 4.28
C ILE A 166 11.11 -10.71 5.41
N SER A 167 10.31 -10.12 6.30
CA SER A 167 10.78 -9.46 7.52
C SER A 167 11.07 -10.52 8.60
N LEU A 168 12.22 -11.18 8.47
CA LEU A 168 12.57 -12.32 9.32
C LEU A 168 12.93 -11.91 10.76
N HIS A 169 13.62 -10.78 10.94
CA HIS A 169 14.18 -10.23 12.19
C HIS A 169 15.17 -11.16 12.89
N SER A 170 14.80 -12.40 13.16
CA SER A 170 15.70 -13.43 13.72
C SER A 170 15.25 -14.82 13.28
N ALA A 171 16.21 -15.69 12.96
CA ALA A 171 15.99 -17.13 12.76
C ALA A 171 16.01 -17.92 14.08
N ILE A 172 16.36 -17.28 15.20
CA ILE A 172 16.45 -17.89 16.53
C ILE A 172 15.18 -17.56 17.31
N ASN A 173 14.41 -18.59 17.70
CA ASN A 173 13.12 -18.39 18.37
C ASN A 173 13.21 -17.59 19.67
N SER A 174 14.26 -17.80 20.49
CA SER A 174 14.46 -17.05 21.73
C SER A 174 14.72 -15.56 21.55
N THR A 175 15.11 -15.14 20.35
CA THR A 175 15.34 -13.73 20.01
C THR A 175 14.13 -13.12 19.29
N ARG A 176 13.32 -13.97 18.64
CA ARG A 176 12.16 -13.56 17.84
C ARG A 176 10.89 -13.36 18.68
N ASN A 177 10.73 -14.05 19.80
CA ASN A 177 9.55 -14.06 20.67
C ASN A 177 9.62 -12.98 21.77
#